data_c09dd199a91e85d1260ac81bf264f722
#
_entry.id   c09dd199a91e85d1260ac81bf264f722
#
_cell.length_a   1.000
_cell.length_b   1.000
_cell.length_c   1.000
_cell.angle_alpha   90.00
_cell.angle_beta   90.00
_cell.angle_gamma   90.00
#
_symmetry.space_group_name_H-M   'P 1'
#
loop_
_entity.id
_entity.type
_entity.pdbx_description
1 polymer ?
#
loop_
_entity_poly.entity_id
_entity_poly.type
_entity_poly.pdbx_seq_one_letter_code
_entity_poly.pdbx_strand_id
1 'polypeptide(L)'
;MAEEKKGFFKRLVSGLTKTRDNIVAGFDSIFSGFSSIDEDFYEELEEILIMGDIGINATTSIIENLKKEVSERHIKEPMECKQLLINEIKDQMRVDSTEYEFENRRSVVLVIGVNGVGKTTSVGKLAGKLKDQGKKVILAAADTFRAAAGEQLTEWANRAGVEIIGGQAGADPASVIYDAVAAAKARNADVLLCETAGRLHNKKNLMEELRKIYRILEREYPDAYLETLVVLDGTTGQNALAQARQFAEVANVSGIILTKLDGTAKGGIAVAIQSELDIPVKYIGVGESIDDLQKFDADAFVNALFDVDHKENPDA
;
A
#
# COMPACT_ATOMS: atom_id res chain seq x y z
N MET A 1 4.78 11.29 -19.42
CA MET A 1 4.15 9.95 -19.28
C MET A 1 5.12 8.79 -19.49
N ALA A 2 5.83 8.63 -20.64
CA ALA A 2 6.76 7.51 -20.82
C ALA A 2 8.06 7.63 -19.98
N GLU A 3 8.62 8.83 -19.86
CA GLU A 3 9.80 9.10 -19.01
C GLU A 3 9.49 9.00 -17.51
N GLU A 4 8.32 9.43 -17.07
CA GLU A 4 7.86 9.29 -15.69
C GLU A 4 7.67 7.82 -15.30
N LYS A 5 7.11 7.00 -16.20
CA LYS A 5 6.98 5.54 -15.99
C LYS A 5 8.34 4.85 -15.91
N LYS A 6 9.31 5.23 -16.76
CA LYS A 6 10.69 4.72 -16.66
C LYS A 6 11.36 5.11 -15.34
N GLY A 7 11.17 6.35 -14.87
CA GLY A 7 11.70 6.81 -13.60
C GLY A 7 11.06 6.11 -12.40
N PHE A 8 9.76 5.82 -12.45
CA PHE A 8 9.04 5.05 -11.43
C PHE A 8 9.53 3.61 -11.36
N PHE A 9 9.55 2.90 -12.49
CA PHE A 9 10.00 1.50 -12.55
C PHE A 9 11.43 1.35 -12.01
N LYS A 10 12.33 2.26 -12.38
CA LYS A 10 13.71 2.25 -11.86
C LYS A 10 13.78 2.43 -10.34
N ARG A 11 12.95 3.31 -9.76
CA ARG A 11 12.87 3.46 -8.29
C ARG A 11 12.26 2.23 -7.62
N LEU A 12 11.22 1.65 -8.22
CA LEU A 12 10.58 0.43 -7.73
C LEU A 12 11.56 -0.74 -7.72
N VAL A 13 12.25 -0.99 -8.83
CA VAL A 13 13.29 -2.03 -8.94
C VAL A 13 14.40 -1.79 -7.92
N SER A 14 14.89 -0.55 -7.80
CA SER A 14 15.89 -0.20 -6.79
C SER A 14 15.39 -0.44 -5.35
N GLY A 15 14.12 -0.10 -5.07
CA GLY A 15 13.49 -0.32 -3.78
C GLY A 15 13.30 -1.80 -3.44
N LEU A 16 12.95 -2.61 -4.42
CA LEU A 16 12.69 -4.05 -4.24
C LEU A 16 13.93 -4.93 -4.40
N THR A 17 15.12 -4.37 -4.65
CA THR A 17 16.35 -5.15 -4.92
C THR A 17 16.60 -6.25 -3.89
N LYS A 18 16.47 -5.96 -2.60
CA LYS A 18 16.70 -6.94 -1.54
C LYS A 18 15.69 -8.09 -1.54
N THR A 19 14.42 -7.78 -1.80
CA THR A 19 13.36 -8.78 -1.92
C THR A 19 13.57 -9.63 -3.16
N ARG A 20 13.83 -8.96 -4.28
CA ARG A 20 14.11 -9.60 -5.58
C ARG A 20 15.27 -10.58 -5.49
N ASP A 21 16.43 -10.15 -4.99
CA ASP A 21 17.62 -10.99 -4.97
C ASP A 21 17.41 -12.28 -4.16
N ASN A 22 16.58 -12.25 -3.11
CA ASN A 22 16.22 -13.43 -2.35
C ASN A 22 15.27 -14.37 -3.10
N ILE A 23 14.27 -13.82 -3.81
CA ILE A 23 13.28 -14.61 -4.53
C ILE A 23 13.88 -15.16 -5.84
N VAL A 24 14.53 -14.31 -6.65
CA VAL A 24 15.01 -14.66 -7.99
C VAL A 24 16.06 -15.76 -7.95
N ALA A 25 17.00 -15.72 -7.01
CA ALA A 25 18.02 -16.76 -6.89
C ALA A 25 17.43 -18.15 -6.67
N GLY A 26 16.40 -18.25 -5.81
CA GLY A 26 15.68 -19.48 -5.57
C GLY A 26 14.85 -19.93 -6.78
N PHE A 27 14.09 -19.00 -7.38
CA PHE A 27 13.27 -19.27 -8.57
C PHE A 27 14.10 -19.80 -9.74
N ASP A 28 15.18 -19.12 -10.09
CA ASP A 28 16.04 -19.57 -11.20
C ASP A 28 16.65 -20.93 -10.95
N SER A 29 16.97 -21.26 -9.70
CA SER A 29 17.45 -22.59 -9.31
C SER A 29 16.41 -23.68 -9.55
N ILE A 30 15.14 -23.44 -9.17
CA ILE A 30 14.05 -24.40 -9.35
C ILE A 30 13.75 -24.59 -10.84
N PHE A 31 13.48 -23.52 -11.56
CA PHE A 31 13.05 -23.60 -12.96
C PHE A 31 14.16 -24.14 -13.91
N SER A 32 15.44 -24.03 -13.52
CA SER A 32 16.56 -24.61 -14.29
C SER A 32 17.00 -25.98 -13.78
N GLY A 33 16.68 -26.34 -12.53
CA GLY A 33 17.14 -27.56 -11.86
C GLY A 33 16.19 -28.76 -12.04
N PHE A 34 14.90 -28.51 -12.15
CA PHE A 34 13.92 -29.56 -12.34
C PHE A 34 13.73 -29.92 -13.81
N SER A 35 13.61 -31.22 -14.09
CA SER A 35 13.34 -31.76 -15.43
C SER A 35 11.86 -32.10 -15.64
N SER A 36 11.04 -32.07 -14.58
CA SER A 36 9.62 -32.39 -14.58
C SER A 36 8.86 -31.54 -13.56
N ILE A 37 7.58 -31.35 -13.81
CA ILE A 37 6.65 -30.70 -12.88
C ILE A 37 6.00 -31.81 -12.04
N ASP A 38 6.55 -32.07 -10.89
CA ASP A 38 6.09 -33.08 -9.93
C ASP A 38 5.82 -32.43 -8.56
N GLU A 39 5.51 -33.23 -7.54
CA GLU A 39 5.18 -32.70 -6.22
C GLU A 39 6.37 -32.01 -5.57
N ASP A 40 7.59 -32.55 -5.74
CA ASP A 40 8.83 -31.96 -5.19
C ASP A 40 9.07 -30.56 -5.81
N PHE A 41 8.76 -30.38 -7.10
CA PHE A 41 8.81 -29.07 -7.77
C PHE A 41 7.87 -28.04 -7.11
N TYR A 42 6.64 -28.44 -6.79
CA TYR A 42 5.68 -27.54 -6.14
C TYR A 42 6.04 -27.26 -4.70
N GLU A 43 6.56 -28.22 -3.95
CA GLU A 43 7.03 -28.03 -2.57
C GLU A 43 8.18 -27.01 -2.50
N GLU A 44 9.14 -27.08 -3.41
CA GLU A 44 10.24 -26.11 -3.50
C GLU A 44 9.74 -24.70 -3.88
N LEU A 45 8.76 -24.59 -4.80
CA LEU A 45 8.13 -23.31 -5.13
C LEU A 45 7.40 -22.70 -3.92
N GLU A 46 6.67 -23.52 -3.19
CA GLU A 46 5.96 -23.11 -1.98
C GLU A 46 6.93 -22.55 -0.94
N GLU A 47 8.05 -23.24 -0.70
CA GLU A 47 9.08 -22.78 0.23
C GLU A 47 9.64 -21.40 -0.15
N ILE A 48 9.97 -21.17 -1.42
CA ILE A 48 10.51 -19.89 -1.89
C ILE A 48 9.49 -18.76 -1.75
N LEU A 49 8.22 -18.99 -2.09
CA LEU A 49 7.17 -18.00 -1.95
C LEU A 49 6.98 -17.60 -0.46
N ILE A 50 7.00 -18.58 0.43
CA ILE A 50 6.93 -18.34 1.89
C ILE A 50 8.15 -17.56 2.38
N MET A 51 9.35 -17.93 1.95
CA MET A 51 10.58 -17.20 2.28
C MET A 51 10.57 -15.76 1.76
N GLY A 52 9.86 -15.50 0.67
CA GLY A 52 9.61 -14.16 0.13
C GLY A 52 8.56 -13.34 0.89
N ASP A 53 8.07 -13.80 2.05
CA ASP A 53 7.00 -13.18 2.85
C ASP A 53 5.62 -13.11 2.15
N ILE A 54 5.37 -13.93 1.13
CA ILE A 54 4.05 -14.03 0.47
C ILE A 54 3.00 -14.62 1.43
N GLY A 55 3.46 -15.36 2.44
CA GLY A 55 2.60 -15.93 3.47
C GLY A 55 1.98 -17.27 3.05
N ILE A 56 1.66 -18.11 4.04
CA ILE A 56 1.23 -19.50 3.82
C ILE A 56 -0.08 -19.55 3.03
N ASN A 57 -1.09 -18.77 3.43
CA ASN A 57 -2.42 -18.85 2.81
C ASN A 57 -2.41 -18.40 1.34
N ALA A 58 -1.75 -17.28 1.05
CA ALA A 58 -1.60 -16.77 -0.31
C ALA A 58 -0.79 -17.75 -1.17
N THR A 59 0.31 -18.29 -0.64
CA THR A 59 1.16 -19.28 -1.32
C THR A 59 0.36 -20.54 -1.66
N THR A 60 -0.38 -21.11 -0.71
CA THR A 60 -1.20 -22.31 -0.94
C THR A 60 -2.21 -22.07 -2.08
N SER A 61 -2.92 -20.92 -2.06
CA SER A 61 -3.88 -20.57 -3.12
C SER A 61 -3.20 -20.43 -4.49
N ILE A 62 -2.04 -19.75 -4.54
CA ILE A 62 -1.25 -19.59 -5.78
C ILE A 62 -0.82 -20.95 -6.34
N ILE A 63 -0.30 -21.84 -5.50
CA ILE A 63 0.16 -23.17 -5.93
C ILE A 63 -1.00 -24.06 -6.38
N GLU A 64 -2.14 -24.03 -5.70
CA GLU A 64 -3.34 -24.78 -6.11
C GLU A 64 -3.85 -24.33 -7.48
N ASN A 65 -3.94 -23.01 -7.72
CA ASN A 65 -4.32 -22.45 -9.01
C ASN A 65 -3.32 -22.83 -10.09
N LEU A 66 -2.02 -22.75 -9.79
CA LEU A 66 -0.96 -23.12 -10.71
C LEU A 66 -1.05 -24.62 -11.10
N LYS A 67 -1.24 -25.53 -10.13
CA LYS A 67 -1.43 -26.97 -10.37
C LYS A 67 -2.60 -27.20 -11.31
N LYS A 68 -3.72 -26.51 -11.10
CA LYS A 68 -4.90 -26.59 -11.95
C LYS A 68 -4.61 -26.14 -13.38
N GLU A 69 -4.01 -24.95 -13.56
CA GLU A 69 -3.68 -24.42 -14.88
C GLU A 69 -2.66 -25.29 -15.64
N VAL A 70 -1.63 -25.80 -14.95
CA VAL A 70 -0.65 -26.73 -15.53
C VAL A 70 -1.32 -27.98 -16.05
N SER A 71 -2.27 -28.55 -15.27
CA SER A 71 -3.06 -29.72 -15.66
C SER A 71 -3.98 -29.44 -16.87
N GLU A 72 -4.71 -28.33 -16.84
CA GLU A 72 -5.67 -27.95 -17.90
C GLU A 72 -4.97 -27.63 -19.22
N ARG A 73 -3.82 -26.97 -19.17
CA ARG A 73 -3.02 -26.60 -20.36
C ARG A 73 -2.03 -27.68 -20.79
N HIS A 74 -1.94 -28.81 -20.06
CA HIS A 74 -1.03 -29.91 -20.32
C HIS A 74 0.47 -29.48 -20.39
N ILE A 75 0.86 -28.56 -19.53
CA ILE A 75 2.23 -28.03 -19.46
C ILE A 75 3.16 -29.10 -18.88
N LYS A 76 4.31 -29.27 -19.50
CA LYS A 76 5.32 -30.24 -19.09
C LYS A 76 6.67 -29.64 -18.71
N GLU A 77 6.93 -28.45 -19.22
CA GLU A 77 8.23 -27.78 -19.03
C GLU A 77 8.16 -26.81 -17.84
N PRO A 78 9.03 -26.94 -16.84
CA PRO A 78 9.08 -26.02 -15.69
C PRO A 78 9.14 -24.55 -16.07
N MET A 79 9.87 -24.19 -17.13
CA MET A 79 10.00 -22.79 -17.59
C MET A 79 8.68 -22.17 -18.05
N GLU A 80 7.76 -22.96 -18.64
CA GLU A 80 6.41 -22.48 -18.97
C GLU A 80 5.58 -22.21 -17.71
N CYS A 81 5.79 -23.03 -16.67
CA CYS A 81 5.17 -22.88 -15.38
C CYS A 81 5.56 -21.57 -14.68
N LYS A 82 6.80 -21.10 -14.87
CA LYS A 82 7.26 -19.79 -14.34
C LYS A 82 6.40 -18.63 -14.81
N GLN A 83 6.09 -18.57 -16.11
CA GLN A 83 5.29 -17.48 -16.65
C GLN A 83 3.84 -17.53 -16.15
N LEU A 84 3.28 -18.73 -15.98
CA LEU A 84 1.94 -18.89 -15.39
C LEU A 84 1.88 -18.37 -13.96
N LEU A 85 2.86 -18.76 -13.15
CA LEU A 85 2.96 -18.32 -11.76
C LEU A 85 3.04 -16.78 -11.65
N ILE A 86 3.88 -16.16 -12.48
CA ILE A 86 4.00 -14.69 -12.50
C ILE A 86 2.67 -14.04 -12.90
N ASN A 87 1.97 -14.59 -13.89
CA ASN A 87 0.69 -14.06 -14.33
C ASN A 87 -0.39 -14.24 -13.26
N GLU A 88 -0.42 -15.38 -12.57
CA GLU A 88 -1.34 -15.64 -11.46
C GLU A 88 -1.16 -14.62 -10.33
N ILE A 89 0.09 -14.35 -9.94
CA ILE A 89 0.39 -13.33 -8.93
C ILE A 89 -0.03 -11.94 -9.41
N LYS A 90 0.21 -11.59 -10.68
CA LYS A 90 -0.24 -10.31 -11.26
C LYS A 90 -1.76 -10.17 -11.20
N ASP A 91 -2.49 -11.22 -11.58
CA ASP A 91 -3.96 -11.19 -11.60
C ASP A 91 -4.54 -11.03 -10.18
N GLN A 92 -3.95 -11.69 -9.18
CA GLN A 92 -4.32 -11.50 -7.78
C GLN A 92 -4.01 -10.09 -7.24
N MET A 93 -2.99 -9.41 -7.80
CA MET A 93 -2.55 -8.09 -7.35
C MET A 93 -3.19 -6.92 -8.11
N ARG A 94 -4.05 -7.17 -9.08
CA ARG A 94 -4.68 -6.10 -9.86
C ARG A 94 -5.57 -5.23 -9.02
N VAL A 95 -5.41 -3.92 -9.19
CA VAL A 95 -6.22 -2.87 -8.56
C VAL A 95 -7.02 -2.18 -9.64
N ASP A 96 -8.35 -2.19 -9.51
CA ASP A 96 -9.22 -1.53 -10.47
C ASP A 96 -9.05 0.01 -10.41
N SER A 97 -9.25 0.68 -11.53
CA SER A 97 -9.20 2.14 -11.61
C SER A 97 -10.27 2.82 -10.75
N THR A 98 -11.38 2.14 -10.49
CA THR A 98 -12.46 2.60 -9.60
C THR A 98 -12.00 2.76 -8.15
N GLU A 99 -10.94 2.07 -7.74
CA GLU A 99 -10.35 2.17 -6.41
C GLU A 99 -9.72 3.55 -6.10
N TYR A 100 -9.52 4.38 -7.13
CA TYR A 100 -8.98 5.73 -7.00
C TYR A 100 -10.04 6.83 -7.25
N GLU A 101 -11.33 6.52 -7.19
CA GLU A 101 -12.40 7.51 -7.41
C GLU A 101 -12.32 8.70 -6.44
N PHE A 102 -11.79 8.50 -5.23
CA PHE A 102 -11.60 9.56 -4.26
C PHE A 102 -10.71 10.70 -4.77
N GLU A 103 -9.81 10.44 -5.72
CA GLU A 103 -8.99 11.48 -6.34
C GLU A 103 -9.79 12.36 -7.31
N ASN A 104 -10.91 11.87 -7.85
CA ASN A 104 -11.73 12.51 -8.87
C ASN A 104 -13.06 13.06 -8.36
N ARG A 105 -13.33 12.87 -7.08
CA ARG A 105 -14.55 13.33 -6.38
C ARG A 105 -14.15 14.22 -5.21
N ARG A 106 -15.09 15.03 -4.74
CA ARG A 106 -14.91 15.69 -3.43
C ARG A 106 -14.84 14.61 -2.37
N SER A 107 -13.73 14.56 -1.65
CA SER A 107 -13.44 13.43 -0.77
C SER A 107 -12.81 13.84 0.56
N VAL A 108 -13.02 12.97 1.54
CA VAL A 108 -12.26 12.94 2.80
C VAL A 108 -11.48 11.63 2.84
N VAL A 109 -10.18 11.71 3.06
CA VAL A 109 -9.30 10.55 3.18
C VAL A 109 -8.81 10.47 4.62
N LEU A 110 -9.26 9.46 5.35
CA LEU A 110 -8.72 9.13 6.67
C LEU A 110 -7.48 8.26 6.52
N VAL A 111 -6.37 8.70 7.10
CA VAL A 111 -5.11 7.96 7.09
C VAL A 111 -4.84 7.42 8.50
N ILE A 112 -4.95 6.11 8.65
CA ILE A 112 -4.81 5.37 9.90
C ILE A 112 -3.59 4.46 9.86
N GLY A 113 -3.16 3.93 11.00
CA GLY A 113 -2.00 3.03 11.10
C GLY A 113 -1.26 3.22 12.42
N VAL A 114 -0.39 2.28 12.81
CA VAL A 114 0.37 2.38 14.06
C VAL A 114 1.44 3.50 14.01
N ASN A 115 2.03 3.84 15.13
CA ASN A 115 3.11 4.82 15.15
C ASN A 115 4.36 4.28 14.45
N GLY A 116 5.07 5.15 13.71
CA GLY A 116 6.33 4.81 13.04
C GLY A 116 6.20 4.14 11.66
N VAL A 117 4.99 3.81 11.20
CA VAL A 117 4.77 3.20 9.87
C VAL A 117 4.86 4.19 8.71
N GLY A 118 4.99 5.50 8.97
CA GLY A 118 5.10 6.51 7.91
C GLY A 118 3.81 7.24 7.55
N LYS A 119 2.79 7.30 8.45
CA LYS A 119 1.54 8.04 8.20
C LYS A 119 1.77 9.48 7.77
N THR A 120 2.45 10.28 8.62
CA THR A 120 2.73 11.70 8.38
C THR A 120 3.42 11.91 7.04
N THR A 121 4.43 11.09 6.75
CA THR A 121 5.17 11.12 5.48
C THR A 121 4.25 10.77 4.29
N SER A 122 3.43 9.73 4.42
CA SER A 122 2.49 9.31 3.36
C SER A 122 1.42 10.36 3.07
N VAL A 123 0.88 10.99 4.13
CA VAL A 123 -0.09 12.10 3.99
C VAL A 123 0.55 13.26 3.25
N GLY A 124 1.77 13.66 3.64
CA GLY A 124 2.49 14.75 2.98
C GLY A 124 2.78 14.48 1.50
N LYS A 125 3.26 13.27 1.18
CA LYS A 125 3.54 12.86 -0.20
C LYS A 125 2.26 12.77 -1.05
N LEU A 126 1.18 12.21 -0.48
CA LEU A 126 -0.11 12.12 -1.16
C LEU A 126 -0.68 13.53 -1.42
N ALA A 127 -0.53 14.45 -0.45
CA ALA A 127 -0.95 15.83 -0.62
C ALA A 127 -0.21 16.52 -1.78
N GLY A 128 1.11 16.35 -1.87
CA GLY A 128 1.91 16.87 -2.98
C GLY A 128 1.44 16.31 -4.32
N LYS A 129 1.28 15.00 -4.41
CA LYS A 129 0.81 14.30 -5.62
C LYS A 129 -0.56 14.79 -6.09
N LEU A 130 -1.52 14.95 -5.18
CA LEU A 130 -2.85 15.46 -5.51
C LEU A 130 -2.78 16.95 -5.92
N LYS A 131 -1.93 17.73 -5.28
CA LYS A 131 -1.68 19.14 -5.64
C LYS A 131 -1.12 19.27 -7.04
N ASP A 132 -0.15 18.42 -7.42
CA ASP A 132 0.45 18.41 -8.77
C ASP A 132 -0.55 18.02 -9.85
N GLN A 133 -1.59 17.24 -9.47
CA GLN A 133 -2.75 16.95 -10.33
C GLN A 133 -3.74 18.13 -10.42
N GLY A 134 -3.44 19.27 -9.81
CA GLY A 134 -4.30 20.46 -9.81
C GLY A 134 -5.42 20.44 -8.77
N LYS A 135 -5.42 19.49 -7.82
CA LYS A 135 -6.45 19.41 -6.78
C LYS A 135 -6.21 20.42 -5.67
N LYS A 136 -7.28 20.95 -5.12
CA LYS A 136 -7.24 21.78 -3.92
C LYS A 136 -7.30 20.88 -2.70
N VAL A 137 -6.16 20.74 -2.02
CA VAL A 137 -5.98 19.83 -0.88
C VAL A 137 -5.89 20.62 0.42
N ILE A 138 -6.53 20.11 1.46
CA ILE A 138 -6.37 20.57 2.85
C ILE A 138 -5.96 19.39 3.71
N LEU A 139 -5.00 19.59 4.62
CA LEU A 139 -4.59 18.62 5.61
C LEU A 139 -5.28 18.87 6.95
N ALA A 140 -5.64 17.80 7.67
CA ALA A 140 -6.08 17.85 9.05
C ALA A 140 -5.11 17.08 9.95
N ALA A 141 -4.47 17.78 10.91
CA ALA A 141 -3.55 17.21 11.89
C ALA A 141 -4.33 16.69 13.11
N ALA A 142 -4.97 15.51 12.96
CA ALA A 142 -5.76 14.92 14.03
C ALA A 142 -4.96 13.95 14.94
N ASP A 143 -3.64 13.77 14.72
CA ASP A 143 -2.75 13.15 15.71
C ASP A 143 -2.33 14.19 16.77
N THR A 144 -3.28 14.56 17.62
CA THR A 144 -3.11 15.61 18.65
C THR A 144 -2.31 15.15 19.86
N PHE A 145 -2.04 13.86 19.99
CA PHE A 145 -1.33 13.29 21.14
C PHE A 145 0.18 13.40 21.05
N ARG A 146 0.71 13.48 19.83
CA ARG A 146 2.14 13.67 19.59
C ARG A 146 2.41 15.08 19.12
N ALA A 147 2.96 15.93 20.01
CA ALA A 147 3.29 17.31 19.66
C ALA A 147 4.13 17.41 18.38
N ALA A 148 5.15 16.55 18.25
CA ALA A 148 6.01 16.50 17.08
C ALA A 148 5.29 16.06 15.78
N ALA A 149 4.13 15.37 15.86
CA ALA A 149 3.41 14.94 14.66
C ALA A 149 2.79 16.14 13.93
N GLY A 150 2.18 17.08 14.67
CA GLY A 150 1.62 18.30 14.10
C GLY A 150 2.70 19.18 13.43
N GLU A 151 3.85 19.31 14.07
CA GLU A 151 5.00 20.06 13.51
C GLU A 151 5.52 19.36 12.24
N GLN A 152 5.68 18.06 12.25
CA GLN A 152 6.11 17.27 11.10
C GLN A 152 5.11 17.37 9.94
N LEU A 153 3.81 17.28 10.21
CA LEU A 153 2.80 17.41 9.17
C LEU A 153 2.75 18.83 8.60
N THR A 154 3.01 19.85 9.42
CA THR A 154 3.13 21.25 8.97
C THR A 154 4.31 21.44 8.02
N GLU A 155 5.45 20.81 8.30
CA GLU A 155 6.60 20.82 7.38
C GLU A 155 6.25 20.16 6.03
N TRP A 156 5.54 19.04 6.04
CA TRP A 156 5.06 18.41 4.83
C TRP A 156 4.03 19.27 4.08
N ALA A 157 3.11 19.92 4.79
CA ALA A 157 2.16 20.86 4.20
C ALA A 157 2.87 21.99 3.44
N ASN A 158 3.92 22.57 4.06
CA ASN A 158 4.73 23.61 3.46
C ASN A 158 5.46 23.10 2.19
N ARG A 159 6.05 21.91 2.23
CA ARG A 159 6.73 21.30 1.07
C ARG A 159 5.75 21.01 -0.07
N ALA A 160 4.58 20.51 0.25
CA ALA A 160 3.53 20.23 -0.73
C ALA A 160 2.79 21.49 -1.20
N GLY A 161 2.97 22.62 -0.54
CA GLY A 161 2.27 23.88 -0.86
C GLY A 161 0.77 23.79 -0.63
N VAL A 162 0.34 23.08 0.43
CA VAL A 162 -1.07 22.87 0.79
C VAL A 162 -1.36 23.45 2.17
N GLU A 163 -2.62 23.74 2.42
CA GLU A 163 -3.08 24.28 3.71
C GLU A 163 -3.25 23.17 4.75
N ILE A 164 -2.98 23.48 6.01
CA ILE A 164 -3.15 22.58 7.14
C ILE A 164 -4.07 23.17 8.21
N ILE A 165 -4.98 22.37 8.72
CA ILE A 165 -5.81 22.64 9.90
C ILE A 165 -5.32 21.75 11.02
N GLY A 166 -4.91 22.35 12.12
CA GLY A 166 -4.42 21.65 13.32
C GLY A 166 -5.05 22.20 14.59
N GLY A 167 -5.09 21.34 15.61
CA GLY A 167 -5.46 21.74 16.97
C GLY A 167 -4.22 21.95 17.84
N GLN A 168 -4.42 22.50 19.05
CA GLN A 168 -3.40 22.49 20.08
C GLN A 168 -3.06 21.05 20.51
N ALA A 169 -1.86 20.81 21.01
CA ALA A 169 -1.47 19.53 21.55
C ALA A 169 -2.46 19.11 22.66
N GLY A 170 -2.99 17.90 22.57
CA GLY A 170 -4.00 17.37 23.48
C GLY A 170 -5.45 17.75 23.16
N ALA A 171 -5.72 18.47 22.07
CA ALA A 171 -7.08 18.72 21.60
C ALA A 171 -7.80 17.40 21.27
N ASP A 172 -9.13 17.40 21.28
CA ASP A 172 -9.91 16.25 20.80
C ASP A 172 -9.72 16.09 19.27
N PRO A 173 -9.22 14.94 18.77
CA PRO A 173 -9.07 14.69 17.34
C PRO A 173 -10.35 14.97 16.56
N ALA A 174 -11.51 14.64 17.13
CA ALA A 174 -12.79 14.86 16.50
C ALA A 174 -13.12 16.36 16.31
N SER A 175 -12.66 17.24 17.21
CA SER A 175 -12.82 18.70 17.03
C SER A 175 -11.95 19.22 15.90
N VAL A 176 -10.72 18.71 15.74
CA VAL A 176 -9.83 19.06 14.62
C VAL A 176 -10.46 18.67 13.28
N ILE A 177 -11.06 17.48 13.21
CA ILE A 177 -11.77 17.03 12.01
C ILE A 177 -12.98 17.92 11.72
N TYR A 178 -13.73 18.33 12.73
CA TYR A 178 -14.87 19.25 12.56
C TYR A 178 -14.42 20.59 11.95
N ASP A 179 -13.37 21.18 12.49
CA ASP A 179 -12.82 22.45 12.00
C ASP A 179 -12.25 22.30 10.58
N ALA A 180 -11.60 21.17 10.30
CA ALA A 180 -11.04 20.87 8.97
C ALA A 180 -12.16 20.69 7.92
N VAL A 181 -13.28 20.05 8.27
CA VAL A 181 -14.45 19.93 7.38
C VAL A 181 -15.03 21.31 7.10
N ALA A 182 -15.21 22.15 8.13
CA ALA A 182 -15.71 23.52 7.95
C ALA A 182 -14.79 24.33 7.01
N ALA A 183 -13.47 24.21 7.20
CA ALA A 183 -12.49 24.84 6.34
C ALA A 183 -12.53 24.30 4.90
N ALA A 184 -12.63 22.98 4.70
CA ALA A 184 -12.70 22.34 3.39
C ALA A 184 -13.94 22.80 2.60
N LYS A 185 -15.10 22.87 3.28
CA LYS A 185 -16.35 23.41 2.68
C LYS A 185 -16.22 24.87 2.29
N ALA A 186 -15.76 25.72 3.22
CA ALA A 186 -15.64 27.17 2.99
C ALA A 186 -14.67 27.50 1.85
N ARG A 187 -13.65 26.67 1.65
CA ARG A 187 -12.61 26.87 0.63
C ARG A 187 -12.84 26.06 -0.65
N ASN A 188 -13.93 25.29 -0.73
CA ASN A 188 -14.21 24.37 -1.83
C ASN A 188 -13.01 23.45 -2.13
N ALA A 189 -12.49 22.78 -1.10
CA ALA A 189 -11.42 21.81 -1.27
C ALA A 189 -11.94 20.57 -2.03
N ASP A 190 -11.10 20.02 -2.90
CA ASP A 190 -11.38 18.78 -3.61
C ASP A 190 -11.13 17.59 -2.69
N VAL A 191 -10.05 17.64 -1.90
CA VAL A 191 -9.65 16.55 -1.02
C VAL A 191 -9.27 17.09 0.36
N LEU A 192 -9.84 16.50 1.42
CA LEU A 192 -9.44 16.68 2.81
C LEU A 192 -8.68 15.43 3.27
N LEU A 193 -7.37 15.54 3.50
CA LEU A 193 -6.53 14.45 4.03
C LEU A 193 -6.41 14.58 5.55
N CYS A 194 -6.81 13.55 6.29
CA CYS A 194 -6.83 13.55 7.75
C CYS A 194 -5.82 12.54 8.31
N GLU A 195 -4.75 13.01 8.97
CA GLU A 195 -3.86 12.14 9.72
C GLU A 195 -4.41 11.89 11.11
N THR A 196 -4.57 10.60 11.51
CA THR A 196 -5.06 10.21 12.83
C THR A 196 -3.95 9.63 13.71
N ALA A 197 -4.21 9.55 15.02
CA ALA A 197 -3.29 8.90 15.96
C ALA A 197 -3.15 7.40 15.70
N GLY A 198 -1.96 6.85 16.02
CA GLY A 198 -1.60 5.44 15.73
C GLY A 198 -1.56 4.54 16.95
N ARG A 199 -2.63 4.47 17.79
CA ARG A 199 -2.62 3.76 19.07
C ARG A 199 -3.35 2.42 19.03
N LEU A 200 -2.89 1.49 18.19
CA LEU A 200 -3.52 0.17 18.05
C LEU A 200 -3.45 -0.69 19.33
N HIS A 201 -2.44 -0.47 20.19
CA HIS A 201 -2.31 -1.16 21.49
C HIS A 201 -3.49 -0.90 22.45
N ASN A 202 -4.25 0.19 22.24
CA ASN A 202 -5.51 0.44 22.92
C ASN A 202 -6.65 0.44 21.90
N LYS A 203 -6.96 -0.75 21.39
CA LYS A 203 -7.96 -0.99 20.35
C LYS A 203 -9.31 -0.34 20.68
N LYS A 204 -9.77 -0.42 21.95
CA LYS A 204 -11.04 0.15 22.38
C LYS A 204 -11.07 1.67 22.20
N ASN A 205 -10.04 2.37 22.68
CA ASN A 205 -9.96 3.82 22.56
C ASN A 205 -9.84 4.28 21.10
N LEU A 206 -9.05 3.56 20.30
CA LEU A 206 -8.94 3.82 18.87
C LEU A 206 -10.28 3.66 18.16
N MET A 207 -11.04 2.60 18.46
CA MET A 207 -12.38 2.39 17.92
C MET A 207 -13.35 3.52 18.30
N GLU A 208 -13.32 3.98 19.54
CA GLU A 208 -14.17 5.07 20.01
C GLU A 208 -13.82 6.40 19.32
N GLU A 209 -12.51 6.67 19.15
CA GLU A 209 -12.02 7.85 18.43
C GLU A 209 -12.45 7.83 16.96
N LEU A 210 -12.21 6.72 16.24
CA LEU A 210 -12.60 6.56 14.85
C LEU A 210 -14.14 6.67 14.68
N ARG A 211 -14.92 6.06 15.57
CA ARG A 211 -16.40 6.20 15.54
C ARG A 211 -16.85 7.64 15.69
N LYS A 212 -16.20 8.44 16.54
CA LYS A 212 -16.50 9.87 16.67
C LYS A 212 -16.18 10.62 15.37
N ILE A 213 -15.02 10.34 14.78
CA ILE A 213 -14.59 10.94 13.51
C ILE A 213 -15.60 10.60 12.40
N TYR A 214 -15.95 9.33 12.22
CA TYR A 214 -16.94 8.91 11.21
C TYR A 214 -18.28 9.61 11.39
N ARG A 215 -18.82 9.70 12.62
CA ARG A 215 -20.08 10.40 12.90
C ARG A 215 -20.02 11.88 12.54
N ILE A 216 -18.89 12.54 12.76
CA ILE A 216 -18.70 13.94 12.37
C ILE A 216 -18.71 14.05 10.85
N LEU A 217 -17.96 13.19 10.15
CA LEU A 217 -17.89 13.22 8.70
C LEU A 217 -19.26 12.95 8.05
N GLU A 218 -19.98 11.93 8.51
CA GLU A 218 -21.32 11.60 8.04
C GLU A 218 -22.33 12.76 8.25
N ARG A 219 -22.25 13.45 9.39
CA ARG A 219 -23.14 14.57 9.71
C ARG A 219 -22.75 15.86 9.00
N GLU A 220 -21.46 16.20 9.03
CA GLU A 220 -20.98 17.51 8.58
C GLU A 220 -20.57 17.54 7.10
N TYR A 221 -20.27 16.37 6.51
CA TYR A 221 -19.80 16.27 5.12
C TYR A 221 -20.42 15.08 4.36
N PRO A 222 -21.76 14.92 4.40
CA PRO A 222 -22.45 13.74 3.84
C PRO A 222 -22.26 13.55 2.35
N ASP A 223 -21.98 14.64 1.61
CA ASP A 223 -21.79 14.61 0.14
C ASP A 223 -20.33 14.26 -0.27
N ALA A 224 -19.41 14.18 0.68
CA ALA A 224 -18.03 13.82 0.39
C ALA A 224 -17.85 12.29 0.32
N TYR A 225 -17.07 11.84 -0.66
CA TYR A 225 -16.62 10.45 -0.71
C TYR A 225 -15.66 10.18 0.45
N LEU A 226 -15.93 9.16 1.23
CA LEU A 226 -15.08 8.79 2.37
C LEU A 226 -14.16 7.63 1.99
N GLU A 227 -12.89 7.89 2.01
CA GLU A 227 -11.80 6.92 1.81
C GLU A 227 -11.08 6.68 3.14
N THR A 228 -10.75 5.43 3.46
CA THR A 228 -9.95 5.09 4.64
C THR A 228 -8.74 4.28 4.23
N LEU A 229 -7.56 4.88 4.32
CA LEU A 229 -6.29 4.26 3.98
C LEU A 229 -5.53 3.84 5.24
N VAL A 230 -5.17 2.56 5.34
CA VAL A 230 -4.27 2.07 6.38
C VAL A 230 -2.83 2.11 5.89
N VAL A 231 -1.95 2.73 6.67
CA VAL A 231 -0.50 2.76 6.38
C VAL A 231 0.18 1.63 7.13
N LEU A 232 0.92 0.81 6.40
CA LEU A 232 1.66 -0.34 6.91
C LEU A 232 3.14 -0.25 6.54
N ASP A 233 3.99 -0.75 7.42
CA ASP A 233 5.44 -0.81 7.22
C ASP A 233 5.82 -2.16 6.63
N GLY A 234 6.26 -2.19 5.36
CA GLY A 234 6.65 -3.41 4.64
C GLY A 234 7.81 -4.17 5.29
N THR A 235 8.67 -3.49 6.07
CA THR A 235 9.78 -4.15 6.76
C THR A 235 9.33 -5.10 7.86
N THR A 236 8.09 -4.98 8.32
CA THR A 236 7.54 -5.80 9.41
C THR A 236 6.97 -7.14 8.94
N GLY A 237 6.91 -7.40 7.62
CA GLY A 237 6.46 -8.66 7.05
C GLY A 237 5.08 -9.07 7.56
N GLN A 238 4.90 -10.29 8.02
CA GLN A 238 3.62 -10.84 8.51
C GLN A 238 2.97 -10.01 9.64
N ASN A 239 3.75 -9.21 10.38
CA ASN A 239 3.17 -8.27 11.36
C ASN A 239 2.36 -7.15 10.67
N ALA A 240 2.72 -6.74 9.45
CA ALA A 240 1.93 -5.77 8.70
C ALA A 240 0.55 -6.34 8.35
N LEU A 241 0.47 -7.60 7.92
CA LEU A 241 -0.79 -8.31 7.66
C LEU A 241 -1.65 -8.39 8.94
N ALA A 242 -1.05 -8.76 10.08
CA ALA A 242 -1.76 -8.80 11.36
C ALA A 242 -2.32 -7.42 11.77
N GLN A 243 -1.57 -6.34 11.54
CA GLN A 243 -2.05 -4.97 11.75
C GLN A 243 -3.20 -4.62 10.81
N ALA A 244 -3.08 -4.94 9.52
CA ALA A 244 -4.12 -4.69 8.53
C ALA A 244 -5.45 -5.35 8.94
N ARG A 245 -5.42 -6.62 9.35
CA ARG A 245 -6.60 -7.34 9.89
C ARG A 245 -7.22 -6.61 11.08
N GLN A 246 -6.39 -6.18 12.04
CA GLN A 246 -6.88 -5.48 13.23
C GLN A 246 -7.53 -4.13 12.90
N PHE A 247 -6.99 -3.39 11.92
CA PHE A 247 -7.60 -2.15 11.46
C PHE A 247 -8.89 -2.41 10.67
N ALA A 248 -8.95 -3.44 9.84
CA ALA A 248 -10.16 -3.83 9.11
C ALA A 248 -11.33 -4.21 10.04
N GLU A 249 -11.03 -4.76 11.23
CA GLU A 249 -12.06 -5.04 12.24
C GLU A 249 -12.65 -3.78 12.91
N VAL A 250 -11.94 -2.65 12.87
CA VAL A 250 -12.31 -1.44 13.62
C VAL A 250 -12.68 -0.26 12.73
N ALA A 251 -12.30 -0.29 11.47
CA ALA A 251 -12.52 0.76 10.49
C ALA A 251 -12.96 0.15 9.15
N ASN A 252 -13.73 0.91 8.38
CA ASN A 252 -14.06 0.53 7.01
C ASN A 252 -12.86 0.86 6.10
N VAL A 253 -11.83 0.01 6.14
CA VAL A 253 -10.60 0.20 5.35
C VAL A 253 -10.91 -0.07 3.89
N SER A 254 -10.66 0.92 3.03
CA SER A 254 -10.88 0.84 1.58
C SER A 254 -9.58 0.73 0.77
N GLY A 255 -8.43 0.84 1.43
CA GLY A 255 -7.14 0.68 0.75
C GLY A 255 -5.95 0.73 1.69
N ILE A 256 -4.81 0.34 1.15
CA ILE A 256 -3.55 0.22 1.89
C ILE A 256 -2.48 1.11 1.23
N ILE A 257 -1.69 1.76 2.08
CA ILE A 257 -0.42 2.38 1.73
C ILE A 257 0.68 1.53 2.34
N LEU A 258 1.48 0.87 1.52
CA LEU A 258 2.59 0.05 1.98
C LEU A 258 3.90 0.82 1.84
N THR A 259 4.58 1.09 2.96
CA THR A 259 5.78 1.93 3.02
C THR A 259 7.06 1.14 3.22
N LYS A 260 8.22 1.79 3.03
CA LYS A 260 9.57 1.28 3.33
C LYS A 260 9.94 0.01 2.57
N LEU A 261 9.40 -0.16 1.36
CA LEU A 261 9.74 -1.31 0.52
C LEU A 261 11.21 -1.31 0.08
N ASP A 262 11.84 -0.14 0.01
CA ASP A 262 13.26 0.06 -0.30
C ASP A 262 14.22 -0.47 0.77
N GLY A 263 13.73 -0.68 1.97
CA GLY A 263 14.54 -1.17 3.10
C GLY A 263 14.46 -2.66 3.36
N THR A 264 13.59 -3.42 2.66
CA THR A 264 13.22 -4.77 3.07
C THR A 264 13.49 -5.86 2.04
N ALA A 265 13.73 -7.08 2.53
CA ALA A 265 13.67 -8.32 1.74
C ALA A 265 12.27 -8.99 1.79
N LYS A 266 11.27 -8.30 2.35
CA LYS A 266 9.92 -8.82 2.65
C LYS A 266 8.83 -8.21 1.77
N GLY A 267 9.16 -7.80 0.55
CA GLY A 267 8.21 -7.15 -0.36
C GLY A 267 7.02 -8.02 -0.75
N GLY A 268 7.16 -9.35 -0.68
CA GLY A 268 6.06 -10.29 -0.93
C GLY A 268 4.87 -10.12 0.02
N ILE A 269 5.04 -9.42 1.14
CA ILE A 269 3.94 -9.09 2.05
C ILE A 269 2.79 -8.34 1.36
N ALA A 270 3.07 -7.59 0.28
CA ALA A 270 2.02 -6.93 -0.50
C ALA A 270 1.03 -7.95 -1.08
N VAL A 271 1.55 -9.09 -1.57
CA VAL A 271 0.73 -10.20 -2.11
C VAL A 271 -0.12 -10.81 -1.00
N ALA A 272 0.50 -11.12 0.16
CA ALA A 272 -0.22 -11.69 1.30
C ALA A 272 -1.38 -10.80 1.76
N ILE A 273 -1.13 -9.49 1.91
CA ILE A 273 -2.13 -8.53 2.39
C ILE A 273 -3.32 -8.48 1.44
N GLN A 274 -3.10 -8.32 0.14
CA GLN A 274 -4.18 -8.17 -0.83
C GLN A 274 -4.95 -9.47 -1.01
N SER A 275 -4.26 -10.61 -1.11
CA SER A 275 -4.88 -11.92 -1.26
C SER A 275 -5.74 -12.35 -0.05
N GLU A 276 -5.28 -12.03 1.18
CA GLU A 276 -5.96 -12.52 2.39
C GLU A 276 -7.04 -11.58 2.93
N LEU A 277 -6.99 -10.29 2.60
CA LEU A 277 -7.92 -9.29 3.16
C LEU A 277 -8.93 -8.74 2.16
N ASP A 278 -8.73 -9.00 0.88
CA ASP A 278 -9.52 -8.40 -0.21
C ASP A 278 -9.55 -6.84 -0.11
N ILE A 279 -8.45 -6.28 0.38
CA ILE A 279 -8.25 -4.82 0.50
C ILE A 279 -7.11 -4.43 -0.44
N PRO A 280 -7.34 -3.55 -1.44
CA PRO A 280 -6.33 -3.23 -2.42
C PRO A 280 -5.16 -2.45 -1.82
N VAL A 281 -3.93 -2.83 -2.19
CA VAL A 281 -2.75 -1.98 -2.01
C VAL A 281 -2.84 -0.86 -3.03
N LYS A 282 -3.20 0.35 -2.60
CA LYS A 282 -3.40 1.50 -3.50
C LYS A 282 -2.12 2.30 -3.75
N TYR A 283 -1.25 2.37 -2.75
CA TYR A 283 0.01 3.12 -2.87
C TYR A 283 1.16 2.35 -2.26
N ILE A 284 2.34 2.55 -2.83
CA ILE A 284 3.60 2.02 -2.32
C ILE A 284 4.61 3.16 -2.11
N GLY A 285 5.35 3.09 -1.01
CA GLY A 285 6.46 3.97 -0.68
C GLY A 285 7.80 3.26 -0.88
N VAL A 286 8.64 3.81 -1.76
CA VAL A 286 9.93 3.23 -2.19
C VAL A 286 11.09 4.18 -1.96
N GLY A 287 11.03 5.02 -0.94
CA GLY A 287 12.07 5.98 -0.58
C GLY A 287 11.53 7.19 0.19
N GLU A 288 12.39 8.20 0.40
CA GLU A 288 12.13 9.34 1.28
C GLU A 288 11.68 10.63 0.53
N SER A 289 11.88 10.70 -0.79
CA SER A 289 11.49 11.87 -1.59
C SER A 289 9.96 12.00 -1.66
N ILE A 290 9.47 13.22 -1.92
CA ILE A 290 8.04 13.49 -2.10
C ILE A 290 7.44 12.64 -3.23
N ASP A 291 8.23 12.35 -4.26
CA ASP A 291 7.84 11.56 -5.43
C ASP A 291 7.89 10.04 -5.21
N ASP A 292 8.40 9.58 -4.05
CA ASP A 292 8.59 8.16 -3.77
C ASP A 292 7.34 7.47 -3.20
N LEU A 293 6.19 8.13 -3.19
CA LEU A 293 4.89 7.51 -3.00
C LEU A 293 4.21 7.37 -4.37
N GLN A 294 4.00 6.13 -4.80
CA GLN A 294 3.44 5.86 -6.13
C GLN A 294 2.14 5.05 -6.04
N LYS A 295 1.25 5.25 -7.03
CA LYS A 295 0.11 4.36 -7.22
C LYS A 295 0.62 2.96 -7.47
N PHE A 296 -0.07 1.98 -6.90
CA PHE A 296 0.27 0.60 -7.12
C PHE A 296 -0.03 0.19 -8.57
N ASP A 297 0.94 -0.46 -9.19
CA ASP A 297 0.84 -1.07 -10.51
C ASP A 297 1.29 -2.52 -10.36
N ALA A 298 0.35 -3.46 -10.47
CA ALA A 298 0.58 -4.88 -10.24
C ALA A 298 1.62 -5.44 -11.22
N ASP A 299 1.53 -5.07 -12.50
CA ASP A 299 2.46 -5.56 -13.51
C ASP A 299 3.89 -5.06 -13.22
N ALA A 300 4.05 -3.76 -12.95
CA ALA A 300 5.34 -3.18 -12.61
C ALA A 300 5.91 -3.76 -11.32
N PHE A 301 5.06 -3.98 -10.29
CA PHE A 301 5.49 -4.53 -9.01
C PHE A 301 5.95 -5.98 -9.12
N VAL A 302 5.16 -6.83 -9.76
CA VAL A 302 5.48 -8.26 -9.92
C VAL A 302 6.66 -8.44 -10.87
N ASN A 303 6.75 -7.66 -11.96
CA ASN A 303 7.93 -7.68 -12.83
C ASN A 303 9.20 -7.29 -12.08
N ALA A 304 9.14 -6.26 -11.22
CA ALA A 304 10.28 -5.86 -10.40
C ALA A 304 10.66 -6.92 -9.35
N LEU A 305 9.66 -7.65 -8.82
CA LEU A 305 9.87 -8.70 -7.82
C LEU A 305 10.53 -9.95 -8.41
N PHE A 306 10.18 -10.33 -9.66
CA PHE A 306 10.64 -11.54 -10.34
C PHE A 306 11.66 -11.29 -11.45
N ASP A 307 12.15 -10.06 -11.61
CA ASP A 307 13.18 -9.65 -12.60
C ASP A 307 12.84 -9.99 -14.06
N VAL A 308 11.57 -9.85 -14.43
CA VAL A 308 11.10 -10.27 -15.76
C VAL A 308 11.69 -9.41 -16.88
N ASP A 309 11.82 -8.09 -16.66
CA ASP A 309 12.22 -7.14 -17.71
C ASP A 309 13.75 -7.07 -17.97
N HIS A 310 14.58 -7.49 -17.00
CA HIS A 310 16.05 -7.49 -17.20
C HIS A 310 16.57 -8.62 -18.11
N LYS A 311 15.78 -9.69 -18.26
CA LYS A 311 16.17 -10.83 -19.11
C LYS A 311 15.77 -10.67 -20.58
N GLU A 312 14.78 -9.81 -20.87
CA GLU A 312 14.35 -9.54 -22.25
C GLU A 312 15.14 -8.40 -22.90
N ASN A 313 15.86 -7.57 -22.14
CA ASN A 313 16.67 -6.47 -22.68
C ASN A 313 17.89 -6.16 -21.79
N PRO A 314 18.98 -6.93 -21.88
CA PRO A 314 20.18 -6.75 -21.04
C PRO A 314 20.93 -5.43 -21.27
N ASP A 315 20.57 -4.64 -22.30
CA ASP A 315 21.22 -3.39 -22.71
C ASP A 315 20.29 -2.13 -22.57
N ALA A 316 19.20 -2.16 -21.79
CA ALA A 316 18.25 -1.05 -21.66
C ALA A 316 18.47 -0.16 -20.42
#